data_c309a8409115628320fe0486b006aa7f
#
_entry.id   c309a8409115628320fe0486b006aa7f
#
_cell.length_a   1.000
_cell.length_b   1.000
_cell.length_c   1.000
_cell.angle_alpha   90.00
_cell.angle_beta   90.00
_cell.angle_gamma   90.00
#
_symmetry.space_group_name_H-M   'P 1'
#
loop_
_entity.id
_entity.type
_entity.pdbx_description
1 polymer ?
#
loop_
_entity_poly.entity_id
_entity_poly.type
_entity_poly.pdbx_seq_one_letter_code
_entity_poly.pdbx_strand_id
1 'polypeptide(L)'
;MMMAMDKNRLIGKEGGMPWHVPGEMAYFKRVTMGKPVIMGRKTFESMRKPLSGRTNIVVTRNKQWAADGAVVVYDLNTALQTAKAICQAEATRADEMFIIGGAGLCRDAMAITQRLYLTVIDKAFEGDVWLDSFEWDDWEVISEDVQDLANTGGLSVTYWVLEKANGI
;
A
#
# COMPACT_ATOMS: atom_id res chain seq x y z
N MET A 1 -4.27 2.52 -4.11
CA MET A 1 -3.31 2.46 -2.95
C MET A 1 -3.67 1.27 -2.08
N MET A 2 -2.70 0.67 -1.41
CA MET A 2 -2.93 -0.41 -0.46
C MET A 2 -2.12 -0.17 0.82
N MET A 3 -2.77 -0.26 1.98
CA MET A 3 -2.14 0.00 3.26
C MET A 3 -2.89 -0.67 4.42
N ALA A 4 -2.23 -0.75 5.56
CA ALA A 4 -2.81 -1.24 6.80
C ALA A 4 -2.63 -0.20 7.91
N MET A 5 -3.57 -0.13 8.82
CA MET A 5 -3.50 0.71 10.01
C MET A 5 -4.14 0.01 11.21
N ASP A 6 -3.74 0.43 12.39
CA ASP A 6 -4.46 0.05 13.60
C ASP A 6 -5.72 0.91 13.81
N LYS A 7 -6.50 0.62 14.84
CA LYS A 7 -7.73 1.37 15.15
C LYS A 7 -7.51 2.86 15.46
N ASN A 8 -6.28 3.26 15.74
CA ASN A 8 -5.88 4.64 16.02
C ASN A 8 -5.16 5.31 14.83
N ARG A 9 -5.24 4.72 13.62
CA ARG A 9 -4.57 5.18 12.40
C ARG A 9 -3.04 5.08 12.44
N LEU A 10 -2.47 4.27 13.35
CA LEU A 10 -1.04 3.96 13.34
C LEU A 10 -0.71 3.10 12.13
N ILE A 11 0.34 3.44 11.39
CA ILE A 11 0.77 2.74 10.17
C ILE A 11 2.21 2.27 10.20
N GLY A 12 2.98 2.65 11.20
CA GLY A 12 4.39 2.26 11.27
C GLY A 12 5.04 2.44 12.63
N LYS A 13 6.13 1.69 12.80
CA LYS A 13 7.04 1.78 13.95
C LYS A 13 8.46 1.49 13.48
N GLU A 14 9.39 2.42 13.73
CA GLU A 14 10.83 2.26 13.44
C GLU A 14 11.14 1.77 12.01
N GLY A 15 10.37 2.25 11.02
CA GLY A 15 10.51 1.88 9.60
C GLY A 15 9.85 0.56 9.19
N GLY A 16 9.15 -0.11 10.11
CA GLY A 16 8.37 -1.34 9.86
C GLY A 16 6.93 -1.20 10.28
N MET A 17 6.21 -2.33 10.29
CA MET A 17 4.86 -2.45 10.84
C MET A 17 4.91 -3.07 12.23
N PRO A 18 4.20 -2.53 13.25
CA PRO A 18 4.28 -3.02 14.63
C PRO A 18 3.49 -4.30 14.90
N TRP A 19 2.82 -4.84 13.91
CA TRP A 19 1.96 -6.02 14.03
C TRP A 19 2.39 -7.16 13.11
N HIS A 20 1.93 -8.34 13.48
CA HIS A 20 1.89 -9.51 12.61
C HIS A 20 0.44 -10.01 12.56
N VAL A 21 -0.18 -9.92 11.38
CA VAL A 21 -1.56 -10.33 11.15
C VAL A 21 -1.58 -11.53 10.22
N PRO A 22 -1.99 -12.72 10.71
CA PRO A 22 -2.13 -13.90 9.86
C PRO A 22 -3.06 -13.63 8.67
N GLY A 23 -2.64 -14.03 7.48
CA GLY A 23 -3.41 -13.87 6.25
C GLY A 23 -3.26 -12.52 5.53
N GLU A 24 -2.75 -11.47 6.19
CA GLU A 24 -2.60 -10.16 5.56
C GLU A 24 -1.61 -10.19 4.38
N MET A 25 -0.49 -10.87 4.52
CA MET A 25 0.50 -10.99 3.44
C MET A 25 -0.05 -11.77 2.24
N ALA A 26 -0.87 -12.78 2.48
CA ALA A 26 -1.56 -13.52 1.41
C ALA A 26 -2.60 -12.65 0.70
N TYR A 27 -3.35 -11.86 1.44
CA TYR A 27 -4.28 -10.86 0.90
C TYR A 27 -3.55 -9.81 0.05
N PHE A 28 -2.50 -9.21 0.58
CA PHE A 28 -1.64 -8.26 -0.14
C PHE A 28 -1.12 -8.85 -1.45
N LYS A 29 -0.57 -10.07 -1.40
CA LYS A 29 -0.07 -10.77 -2.58
C LYS A 29 -1.17 -10.99 -3.62
N ARG A 30 -2.33 -11.46 -3.20
CA ARG A 30 -3.47 -11.75 -4.09
C ARG A 30 -3.97 -10.51 -4.82
N VAL A 31 -4.12 -9.39 -4.08
CA VAL A 31 -4.64 -8.13 -4.64
C VAL A 31 -3.67 -7.47 -5.60
N THR A 32 -2.37 -7.51 -5.30
CA THR A 32 -1.33 -6.81 -6.08
C THR A 32 -0.70 -7.66 -7.19
N MET A 33 -0.97 -8.97 -7.22
CA MET A 33 -0.33 -9.88 -8.18
C MET A 33 -0.58 -9.47 -9.64
N GLY A 34 0.48 -9.49 -10.44
CA GLY A 34 0.44 -9.11 -11.86
C GLY A 34 0.34 -7.60 -12.12
N LYS A 35 0.35 -6.77 -11.09
CA LYS A 35 0.15 -5.31 -11.20
C LYS A 35 1.43 -4.55 -10.82
N PRO A 36 1.70 -3.38 -11.42
CA PRO A 36 2.83 -2.56 -10.98
C PRO A 36 2.60 -2.04 -9.56
N VAL A 37 3.65 -2.10 -8.74
CA VAL A 37 3.67 -1.58 -7.36
C VAL A 37 4.70 -0.48 -7.23
N ILE A 38 4.27 0.64 -6.65
CA ILE A 38 5.08 1.84 -6.43
C ILE A 38 5.38 1.95 -4.94
N MET A 39 6.63 2.13 -4.59
CA MET A 39 7.08 2.23 -3.20
C MET A 39 8.28 3.15 -3.05
N GLY A 40 8.51 3.63 -1.85
CA GLY A 40 9.73 4.32 -1.50
C GLY A 40 10.91 3.36 -1.31
N ARG A 41 12.13 3.86 -1.43
CA ARG A 41 13.37 3.08 -1.29
C ARG A 41 13.43 2.30 0.03
N LYS A 42 13.14 2.93 1.17
CA LYS A 42 13.18 2.25 2.47
C LYS A 42 12.20 1.10 2.58
N THR A 43 11.03 1.24 1.97
CA THR A 43 10.03 0.16 1.90
C THR A 43 10.57 -1.02 1.07
N PHE A 44 11.19 -0.74 -0.08
CA PHE A 44 11.81 -1.78 -0.90
C PHE A 44 12.94 -2.50 -0.14
N GLU A 45 13.83 -1.76 0.50
CA GLU A 45 14.94 -2.33 1.28
C GLU A 45 14.45 -3.19 2.45
N SER A 46 13.33 -2.83 3.09
CA SER A 46 12.73 -3.61 4.20
C SER A 46 12.22 -4.99 3.79
N MET A 47 11.85 -5.15 2.52
CA MET A 47 11.35 -6.42 1.99
C MET A 47 12.45 -7.43 1.64
N ARG A 48 13.71 -7.03 1.67
CA ARG A 48 14.91 -7.82 1.36
C ARG A 48 15.01 -8.35 -0.08
N LYS A 49 13.90 -8.45 -0.82
CA LYS A 49 13.84 -8.87 -2.22
C LYS A 49 12.64 -8.26 -2.92
N PRO A 50 12.69 -8.08 -4.25
CA PRO A 50 11.56 -7.60 -5.01
C PRO A 50 10.31 -8.46 -4.85
N LEU A 51 9.15 -7.85 -4.96
CA LEU A 51 7.87 -8.58 -4.99
C LEU A 51 7.76 -9.34 -6.31
N SER A 52 7.78 -10.67 -6.23
CA SER A 52 7.69 -11.55 -7.40
C SER A 52 6.35 -11.43 -8.11
N GLY A 53 6.35 -11.54 -9.45
CA GLY A 53 5.15 -11.46 -10.28
C GLY A 53 4.53 -10.05 -10.37
N ARG A 54 5.29 -9.01 -9.99
CA ARG A 54 4.89 -7.61 -10.02
C ARG A 54 6.07 -6.75 -10.47
N THR A 55 5.80 -5.67 -11.18
CA THR A 55 6.85 -4.69 -11.47
C THR A 55 7.03 -3.79 -10.26
N ASN A 56 8.23 -3.78 -9.70
CA ASN A 56 8.58 -2.98 -8.52
C ASN A 56 9.14 -1.63 -8.98
N ILE A 57 8.38 -0.56 -8.79
CA ILE A 57 8.79 0.81 -9.11
C ILE A 57 9.18 1.50 -7.80
N VAL A 58 10.43 1.95 -7.71
CA VAL A 58 10.99 2.50 -6.48
C VAL A 58 11.28 3.98 -6.65
N VAL A 59 10.64 4.79 -5.83
CA VAL A 59 10.84 6.24 -5.79
C VAL A 59 11.95 6.58 -4.80
N THR A 60 12.99 7.26 -5.27
CA THR A 60 14.10 7.71 -4.43
C THR A 60 14.71 9.02 -4.93
N ARG A 61 15.13 9.89 -4.01
CA ARG A 61 15.90 11.08 -4.37
C ARG A 61 17.40 10.79 -4.59
N ASN A 62 17.87 9.62 -4.18
CA ASN A 62 19.25 9.21 -4.38
C ASN A 62 19.44 8.69 -5.82
N LYS A 63 20.05 9.52 -6.67
CA LYS A 63 20.30 9.19 -8.08
C LYS A 63 21.36 8.11 -8.32
N GLN A 64 22.11 7.75 -7.28
CA GLN A 64 23.12 6.69 -7.34
C GLN A 64 22.58 5.35 -6.84
N TRP A 65 21.36 5.33 -6.29
CA TRP A 65 20.77 4.10 -5.79
C TRP A 65 20.25 3.24 -6.94
N ALA A 66 20.57 1.97 -6.89
CA ALA A 66 20.06 0.94 -7.79
C ALA A 66 19.85 -0.36 -7.02
N ALA A 67 18.94 -1.19 -7.47
CA ALA A 67 18.73 -2.53 -6.94
C ALA A 67 18.19 -3.45 -8.03
N ASP A 68 18.60 -4.71 -8.00
CA ASP A 68 18.08 -5.72 -8.92
C ASP A 68 16.58 -5.90 -8.73
N GLY A 69 15.85 -5.95 -9.86
CA GLY A 69 14.40 -6.10 -9.86
C GLY A 69 13.63 -4.84 -9.51
N ALA A 70 14.29 -3.68 -9.39
CA ALA A 70 13.66 -2.38 -9.18
C ALA A 70 13.75 -1.52 -10.44
N VAL A 71 12.62 -0.91 -10.82
CA VAL A 71 12.58 0.22 -11.76
C VAL A 71 12.71 1.50 -10.93
N VAL A 72 13.85 2.17 -11.02
CA VAL A 72 14.16 3.35 -10.19
C VAL A 72 13.64 4.61 -10.86
N VAL A 73 12.89 5.41 -10.11
CA VAL A 73 12.40 6.73 -10.52
C VAL A 73 12.64 7.75 -9.40
N TYR A 74 12.55 9.04 -9.71
CA TYR A 74 13.00 10.07 -8.78
C TYR A 74 11.87 10.95 -8.22
N ASP A 75 10.65 10.75 -8.69
CA ASP A 75 9.46 11.45 -8.21
C ASP A 75 8.18 10.61 -8.42
N LEU A 76 7.12 10.99 -7.74
CA LEU A 76 5.84 10.28 -7.80
C LEU A 76 5.19 10.37 -9.19
N ASN A 77 5.28 11.51 -9.86
CA ASN A 77 4.65 11.67 -11.17
C ASN A 77 5.30 10.74 -12.21
N THR A 78 6.62 10.66 -12.22
CA THR A 78 7.36 9.71 -13.07
C THR A 78 7.00 8.26 -12.73
N ALA A 79 6.82 7.92 -11.44
CA ALA A 79 6.38 6.59 -11.02
C ALA A 79 5.00 6.24 -11.58
N LEU A 80 4.04 7.17 -11.51
CA LEU A 80 2.69 6.98 -12.01
C LEU A 80 2.67 6.82 -13.54
N GLN A 81 3.43 7.64 -14.26
CA GLN A 81 3.56 7.53 -15.72
C GLN A 81 4.18 6.19 -16.13
N THR A 82 5.23 5.74 -15.43
CA THR A 82 5.87 4.46 -15.65
C THR A 82 4.90 3.30 -15.39
N ALA A 83 4.18 3.32 -14.27
CA ALA A 83 3.18 2.30 -13.95
C ALA A 83 2.05 2.25 -14.98
N LYS A 84 1.57 3.42 -15.43
CA LYS A 84 0.55 3.52 -16.48
C LYS A 84 1.01 2.91 -17.80
N ALA A 85 2.24 3.20 -18.22
CA ALA A 85 2.82 2.63 -19.43
C ALA A 85 2.93 1.09 -19.33
N ILE A 86 3.31 0.56 -18.15
CA ILE A 86 3.37 -0.88 -17.90
C ILE A 86 1.97 -1.49 -18.01
N CYS A 87 0.96 -0.91 -17.37
CA CYS A 87 -0.42 -1.39 -17.46
C CYS A 87 -0.92 -1.44 -18.91
N GLN A 88 -0.52 -0.47 -19.74
CA GLN A 88 -0.91 -0.42 -21.14
C GLN A 88 -0.15 -1.39 -22.05
N ALA A 89 1.11 -1.68 -21.73
CA ALA A 89 1.99 -2.53 -22.54
C ALA A 89 1.82 -4.02 -22.28
N GLU A 90 1.47 -4.40 -21.06
CA GLU A 90 1.30 -5.79 -20.68
C GLU A 90 -0.06 -6.32 -21.13
N ALA A 91 -0.04 -7.43 -21.87
CA ALA A 91 -1.25 -8.16 -22.31
C ALA A 91 -2.08 -8.72 -21.13
N THR A 92 -1.59 -8.58 -19.93
CA THR A 92 -2.20 -9.02 -18.66
C THR A 92 -3.36 -8.16 -18.20
N ARG A 93 -3.65 -7.03 -18.88
CA ARG A 93 -4.75 -6.12 -18.55
C ARG A 93 -4.75 -5.67 -17.08
N ALA A 94 -3.59 -5.29 -16.55
CA ALA A 94 -3.55 -4.62 -15.27
C ALA A 94 -4.25 -3.26 -15.41
N ASP A 95 -5.45 -3.16 -14.88
CA ASP A 95 -6.27 -1.94 -14.85
C ASP A 95 -5.98 -1.07 -13.63
N GLU A 96 -5.15 -1.56 -12.73
CA GLU A 96 -4.76 -0.89 -11.49
C GLU A 96 -3.24 -0.89 -11.30
N MET A 97 -2.75 0.17 -10.65
CA MET A 97 -1.42 0.28 -10.10
C MET A 97 -1.50 0.53 -8.59
N PHE A 98 -0.55 0.04 -7.81
CA PHE A 98 -0.58 0.16 -6.36
C PHE A 98 0.55 1.03 -5.82
N ILE A 99 0.21 1.97 -4.95
CA ILE A 99 1.16 2.64 -4.04
C ILE A 99 1.06 1.91 -2.71
N ILE A 100 2.19 1.42 -2.20
CA ILE A 100 2.24 0.52 -1.04
C ILE A 100 3.06 1.05 0.14
N GLY A 101 3.61 2.25 0.03
CA GLY A 101 4.37 2.88 1.12
C GLY A 101 5.70 3.47 0.64
N GLY A 102 6.50 4.14 1.50
CA GLY A 102 6.17 4.42 2.90
C GLY A 102 5.19 5.56 3.12
N ALA A 103 5.06 5.95 4.35
CA ALA A 103 4.07 6.93 4.81
C ALA A 103 4.11 8.25 4.04
N GLY A 104 5.29 8.80 3.78
CA GLY A 104 5.45 10.04 3.00
C GLY A 104 4.87 9.92 1.59
N LEU A 105 5.18 8.82 0.90
CA LEU A 105 4.67 8.58 -0.45
C LEU A 105 3.15 8.36 -0.45
N CYS A 106 2.62 7.65 0.54
CA CYS A 106 1.16 7.48 0.70
C CYS A 106 0.46 8.82 0.97
N ARG A 107 1.05 9.67 1.82
CA ARG A 107 0.51 11.02 2.10
C ARG A 107 0.46 11.86 0.81
N ASP A 108 1.54 11.91 0.05
CA ASP A 108 1.64 12.68 -1.19
C ASP A 108 0.65 12.19 -2.26
N ALA A 109 0.35 10.89 -2.26
CA ALA A 109 -0.53 10.26 -3.24
C ALA A 109 -2.01 10.18 -2.80
N MET A 110 -2.36 10.49 -1.56
CA MET A 110 -3.71 10.30 -1.03
C MET A 110 -4.77 11.07 -1.84
N ALA A 111 -4.46 12.31 -2.21
CA ALA A 111 -5.39 13.17 -2.97
C ALA A 111 -5.71 12.63 -4.38
N ILE A 112 -4.78 11.90 -4.98
CA ILE A 112 -4.92 11.33 -6.34
C ILE A 112 -5.31 9.84 -6.33
N THR A 113 -5.43 9.24 -5.16
CA THR A 113 -5.83 7.84 -5.00
C THR A 113 -7.32 7.70 -5.30
N GLN A 114 -7.66 6.89 -6.27
CA GLN A 114 -9.05 6.62 -6.67
C GLN A 114 -9.66 5.47 -5.87
N ARG A 115 -8.86 4.42 -5.59
CA ARG A 115 -9.29 3.25 -4.82
C ARG A 115 -8.26 2.93 -3.74
N LEU A 116 -8.75 2.72 -2.53
CA LEU A 116 -7.95 2.38 -1.36
C LEU A 116 -8.34 1.00 -0.83
N TYR A 117 -7.39 0.09 -0.79
CA TYR A 117 -7.48 -1.19 -0.11
C TYR A 117 -6.89 -0.99 1.29
N LEU A 118 -7.74 -0.86 2.28
CA LEU A 118 -7.39 -0.52 3.64
C LEU A 118 -7.64 -1.69 4.58
N THR A 119 -6.60 -2.20 5.21
CA THR A 119 -6.71 -3.15 6.31
C THR A 119 -6.74 -2.40 7.62
N VAL A 120 -7.78 -2.59 8.41
CA VAL A 120 -7.91 -2.01 9.76
C VAL A 120 -7.84 -3.11 10.79
N ILE A 121 -6.90 -3.00 11.72
CA ILE A 121 -6.69 -3.95 12.81
C ILE A 121 -7.35 -3.38 14.07
N ASP A 122 -8.33 -4.09 14.64
CA ASP A 122 -9.06 -3.66 15.84
C ASP A 122 -8.24 -3.90 17.12
N LYS A 123 -7.07 -3.30 17.15
CA LYS A 123 -6.19 -3.27 18.31
C LYS A 123 -5.33 -2.01 18.24
N ALA A 124 -5.00 -1.42 19.39
CA ALA A 124 -4.03 -0.33 19.46
C ALA A 124 -2.62 -0.91 19.60
N PHE A 125 -1.69 -0.36 18.83
CA PHE A 125 -0.26 -0.68 18.89
C PHE A 125 0.55 0.57 19.26
N GLU A 126 1.78 0.37 19.67
CA GLU A 126 2.74 1.45 19.85
C GLU A 126 3.53 1.66 18.56
N GLY A 127 3.76 2.91 18.19
CA GLY A 127 4.54 3.25 17.01
C GLY A 127 4.80 4.75 16.91
N ASP A 128 5.29 5.17 15.77
CA ASP A 128 5.83 6.52 15.54
C ASP A 128 5.30 7.17 14.25
N VAL A 129 4.48 6.46 13.46
CA VAL A 129 3.94 6.98 12.19
C VAL A 129 2.45 6.74 12.12
N TRP A 130 1.68 7.81 11.91
CA TRP A 130 0.23 7.79 11.77
C TRP A 130 -0.23 8.28 10.39
N LEU A 131 -1.43 7.84 10.00
CA LEU A 131 -2.10 8.29 8.78
C LEU A 131 -2.98 9.51 9.07
N ASP A 132 -2.37 10.69 8.99
CA ASP A 132 -3.06 11.97 9.30
C ASP A 132 -3.90 12.49 8.12
N SER A 133 -3.64 12.03 6.91
CA SER A 133 -4.27 12.51 5.66
C SER A 133 -5.51 11.73 5.24
N PHE A 134 -6.01 10.84 6.09
CA PHE A 134 -7.16 9.99 5.78
C PHE A 134 -8.40 10.46 6.55
N GLU A 135 -9.48 10.74 5.81
CA GLU A 135 -10.81 11.02 6.34
C GLU A 135 -11.83 10.08 5.73
N TRP A 136 -12.63 9.40 6.57
CA TRP A 136 -13.62 8.43 6.12
C TRP A 136 -14.65 9.04 5.18
N ASP A 137 -15.06 10.29 5.42
CA ASP A 137 -16.09 11.00 4.64
C ASP A 137 -15.67 11.26 3.19
N ASP A 138 -14.38 11.14 2.88
CA ASP A 138 -13.85 11.25 1.52
C ASP A 138 -14.06 9.98 0.67
N TRP A 139 -14.56 8.90 1.27
CA TRP A 139 -14.58 7.58 0.63
C TRP A 139 -15.96 6.92 0.68
N GLU A 140 -16.29 6.22 -0.40
CA GLU A 140 -17.44 5.31 -0.47
C GLU A 140 -16.96 3.88 -0.23
N VAL A 141 -17.69 3.13 0.60
CA VAL A 141 -17.39 1.73 0.88
C VAL A 141 -17.88 0.87 -0.29
N ILE A 142 -16.96 0.20 -0.97
CA ILE A 142 -17.26 -0.75 -2.04
C ILE A 142 -17.39 -2.17 -1.48
N SER A 143 -16.51 -2.55 -0.57
CA SER A 143 -16.63 -3.82 0.14
C SER A 143 -16.03 -3.74 1.54
N GLU A 144 -16.57 -4.57 2.41
CA GLU A 144 -16.13 -4.78 3.78
C GLU A 144 -16.06 -6.28 4.05
N ASP A 145 -14.91 -6.77 4.50
CA ASP A 145 -14.71 -8.16 4.92
C ASP A 145 -14.10 -8.18 6.32
N VAL A 146 -14.90 -8.58 7.31
CA VAL A 146 -14.49 -8.65 8.71
C VAL A 146 -14.05 -10.07 9.02
N GLN A 147 -12.84 -10.23 9.54
CA GLN A 147 -12.28 -11.51 9.91
C GLN A 147 -11.86 -11.51 11.39
N ASP A 148 -12.48 -12.38 12.16
CA ASP A 148 -12.04 -12.72 13.51
C ASP A 148 -10.98 -13.80 13.43
N LEU A 149 -9.75 -13.45 13.82
CA LEU A 149 -8.62 -14.36 13.69
C LEU A 149 -8.54 -15.29 14.90
N ALA A 150 -8.88 -16.56 14.68
CA ALA A 150 -8.72 -17.59 15.69
C ALA A 150 -7.25 -17.71 16.13
N ASN A 151 -7.02 -18.02 17.41
CA ASN A 151 -5.70 -18.22 18.03
C ASN A 151 -4.78 -16.96 18.09
N THR A 152 -5.35 -15.76 17.95
CA THR A 152 -4.60 -14.49 18.03
C THR A 152 -4.94 -13.69 19.30
N GLY A 153 -5.68 -14.28 20.25
CA GLY A 153 -6.15 -13.57 21.46
C GLY A 153 -7.32 -12.62 21.18
N GLY A 154 -8.14 -12.90 20.15
CA GLY A 154 -9.33 -12.10 19.83
C GLY A 154 -9.02 -10.92 18.90
N LEU A 155 -7.99 -11.02 18.07
CA LEU A 155 -7.69 -10.02 17.05
C LEU A 155 -8.73 -10.07 15.95
N SER A 156 -9.36 -8.92 15.65
CA SER A 156 -10.25 -8.73 14.51
C SER A 156 -9.60 -7.82 13.49
N VAL A 157 -9.80 -8.14 12.22
CA VAL A 157 -9.25 -7.39 11.08
C VAL A 157 -10.35 -7.16 10.06
N THR A 158 -10.47 -5.94 9.59
CA THR A 158 -11.41 -5.59 8.51
C THR A 158 -10.64 -5.19 7.27
N TYR A 159 -10.94 -5.85 6.16
CA TYR A 159 -10.44 -5.50 4.83
C TYR A 159 -11.47 -4.64 4.11
N TRP A 160 -11.17 -3.37 3.96
CA TRP A 160 -12.00 -2.41 3.26
C TRP A 160 -11.52 -2.23 1.82
N VAL A 161 -12.46 -2.16 0.88
CA VAL A 161 -12.21 -1.56 -0.44
C VAL A 161 -13.03 -0.30 -0.52
N LEU A 162 -12.35 0.82 -0.70
CA LEU A 162 -12.91 2.16 -0.68
C LEU A 162 -12.65 2.84 -2.03
N GLU A 163 -13.61 3.56 -2.56
CA GLU A 163 -13.43 4.44 -3.71
C GLU A 163 -13.57 5.89 -3.31
N LYS A 164 -12.80 6.76 -3.95
CA LYS A 164 -12.90 8.20 -3.69
C LYS A 164 -14.31 8.64 -4.00
N ALA A 165 -14.99 9.26 -3.04
CA ALA A 165 -16.33 9.78 -3.25
C ALA A 165 -16.33 10.78 -4.42
N ASN A 166 -17.21 10.57 -5.39
CA ASN A 166 -17.40 11.48 -6.51
C ASN A 166 -18.13 12.73 -5.96
N GLY A 167 -17.38 13.67 -5.54
CA GLY A 167 -17.97 14.86 -5.01
C GLY A 167 -17.03 16.02 -4.99
N ILE A 168 -17.22 16.83 -5.97
CA ILE A 168 -16.94 18.26 -6.01
C ILE A 168 -15.73 18.60 -6.80
#